data_6a8eac65de3a16d3b3c2bc933ef598f8
#
_entry.id   6a8eac65de3a16d3b3c2bc933ef598f8
#
_cell.length_a   1.000
_cell.length_b   1.000
_cell.length_c   1.000
_cell.angle_alpha   90.00
_cell.angle_beta   90.00
_cell.angle_gamma   90.00
#
_symmetry.space_group_name_H-M   'P 1'
#
loop_
_entity.id
_entity.type
_entity.pdbx_description
1 polymer ?
#
loop_
_entity_poly.entity_id
_entity_poly.type
_entity_poly.pdbx_seq_one_letter_code
_entity_poly.pdbx_strand_id
1 'polypeptide(L)'
;MNIIFDIGANRGRTAEIFLNHAEKVISFEPNPSLVNHLKHLFPNSKLHIDNRAISHARGTQEFKLANVDTISTLSTDWVENSRFTGEYTWDNSIMVETLTLSDAIAEYGIPDYIKIDTEGYEYEILTNFHEFLPNTLFAFEWTEEQKEKIVKILNHINALGYKNFAYTEGDPVLFDEQISWSDFDNFKLIDTLDSSRKALWGMIYFKK
;
A
#
# COMPACT_ATOMS: atom_id res chain seq x y z
N MET A 1 6.87 10.77 14.69
CA MET A 1 6.90 9.31 14.51
C MET A 1 8.33 8.84 14.42
N ASN A 2 8.63 7.61 14.88
CA ASN A 2 9.99 7.07 14.78
C ASN A 2 10.23 6.45 13.39
N ILE A 3 9.35 5.55 12.98
CA ILE A 3 9.49 4.81 11.70
C ILE A 3 8.19 4.88 10.92
N ILE A 4 8.28 5.12 9.61
CA ILE A 4 7.17 5.00 8.67
C ILE A 4 7.58 4.03 7.55
N PHE A 5 6.66 3.14 7.15
CA PHE A 5 6.78 2.33 5.95
C PHE A 5 5.95 2.91 4.82
N ASP A 6 6.59 3.14 3.68
CA ASP A 6 5.98 3.60 2.43
C ASP A 6 6.10 2.49 1.39
N ILE A 7 5.06 1.65 1.28
CA ILE A 7 5.04 0.48 0.40
C ILE A 7 4.40 0.87 -0.93
N GLY A 8 5.17 0.74 -2.02
CA GLY A 8 4.86 1.30 -3.32
C GLY A 8 5.23 2.80 -3.39
N ALA A 9 6.50 3.10 -3.12
CA ALA A 9 6.96 4.47 -3.02
C ALA A 9 6.97 5.25 -4.35
N ASN A 10 7.01 4.54 -5.47
CA ASN A 10 6.98 5.09 -6.80
C ASN A 10 7.98 6.26 -6.97
N ARG A 11 7.54 7.44 -7.40
CA ARG A 11 8.38 8.66 -7.58
C ARG A 11 8.67 9.42 -6.29
N GLY A 12 8.24 8.93 -5.12
CA GLY A 12 8.58 9.50 -3.82
C GLY A 12 7.70 10.65 -3.34
N ARG A 13 6.53 10.87 -3.96
CA ARG A 13 5.57 11.91 -3.53
C ARG A 13 5.16 11.73 -2.07
N THR A 14 4.83 10.51 -1.68
CA THR A 14 4.45 10.16 -0.30
C THR A 14 5.66 10.21 0.63
N ALA A 15 6.81 9.69 0.16
CA ALA A 15 8.06 9.71 0.92
C ALA A 15 8.47 11.14 1.31
N GLU A 16 8.30 12.14 0.43
CA GLU A 16 8.58 13.55 0.72
C GLU A 16 7.76 14.07 1.90
N ILE A 17 6.47 13.71 1.95
CA ILE A 17 5.59 14.07 3.06
C ILE A 17 6.05 13.38 4.35
N PHE A 18 6.30 12.07 4.30
CA PHE A 18 6.70 11.28 5.46
C PHE A 18 8.04 11.72 6.08
N LEU A 19 8.98 12.18 5.27
CA LEU A 19 10.28 12.71 5.76
C LEU A 19 10.14 13.91 6.68
N ASN A 20 9.04 14.65 6.61
CA ASN A 20 8.74 15.76 7.52
C ASN A 20 8.09 15.31 8.84
N HIS A 21 7.63 14.03 8.93
CA HIS A 21 6.87 13.53 10.07
C HIS A 21 7.53 12.37 10.82
N ALA A 22 8.62 11.81 10.27
CA ALA A 22 9.33 10.69 10.89
C ALA A 22 10.83 10.94 11.04
N GLU A 23 11.43 10.20 11.98
CA GLU A 23 12.88 10.11 12.10
C GLU A 23 13.52 9.25 11.04
N LYS A 24 12.78 8.20 10.57
CA LYS A 24 13.21 7.27 9.54
C LYS A 24 12.01 6.86 8.68
N VAL A 25 12.19 6.87 7.36
CA VAL A 25 11.23 6.35 6.38
C VAL A 25 11.85 5.17 5.65
N ILE A 26 11.14 4.05 5.59
CA ILE A 26 11.51 2.88 4.77
C ILE A 26 10.58 2.85 3.57
N SER A 27 11.10 3.13 2.39
CA SER A 27 10.35 3.06 1.13
C SER A 27 10.67 1.78 0.39
N PHE A 28 9.63 0.99 0.12
CA PHE A 28 9.73 -0.25 -0.66
C PHE A 28 9.31 0.05 -2.10
N GLU A 29 10.25 -0.13 -3.05
CA GLU A 29 10.03 0.14 -4.46
C GLU A 29 10.81 -0.87 -5.32
N PRO A 30 10.14 -1.85 -5.94
CA PRO A 30 10.83 -2.90 -6.70
C PRO A 30 11.32 -2.48 -8.08
N ASN A 31 10.81 -1.38 -8.67
CA ASN A 31 11.24 -0.91 -9.98
C ASN A 31 12.64 -0.27 -9.92
N PRO A 32 13.68 -0.85 -10.57
CA PRO A 32 15.05 -0.33 -10.49
C PRO A 32 15.19 1.12 -11.00
N SER A 33 14.38 1.53 -11.97
CA SER A 33 14.39 2.91 -12.48
C SER A 33 13.91 3.88 -11.42
N LEU A 34 12.83 3.53 -10.69
CA LEU A 34 12.28 4.34 -9.61
C LEU A 34 13.19 4.34 -8.39
N VAL A 35 13.82 3.21 -8.04
CA VAL A 35 14.85 3.13 -7.00
C VAL A 35 15.98 4.13 -7.27
N ASN A 36 16.48 4.16 -8.52
CA ASN A 36 17.52 5.12 -8.91
C ASN A 36 17.03 6.56 -8.85
N HIS A 37 15.79 6.82 -9.27
CA HIS A 37 15.15 8.13 -9.15
C HIS A 37 15.07 8.59 -7.69
N LEU A 38 14.57 7.75 -6.79
CA LEU A 38 14.46 8.06 -5.35
C LEU A 38 15.82 8.36 -4.72
N LYS A 39 16.86 7.59 -5.06
CA LYS A 39 18.25 7.85 -4.59
C LYS A 39 18.79 9.19 -5.04
N HIS A 40 18.43 9.65 -6.23
CA HIS A 40 18.82 10.97 -6.72
C HIS A 40 18.00 12.09 -6.10
N LEU A 41 16.71 11.87 -5.90
CA LEU A 41 15.79 12.87 -5.34
C LEU A 41 16.05 13.14 -3.84
N PHE A 42 16.41 12.10 -3.09
CA PHE A 42 16.60 12.16 -1.64
C PHE A 42 18.02 11.75 -1.20
N PRO A 43 19.08 12.41 -1.70
CA PRO A 43 20.43 12.09 -1.30
C PRO A 43 20.64 12.48 0.17
N ASN A 44 21.29 11.60 0.95
CA ASN A 44 21.62 11.83 2.37
C ASN A 44 20.41 12.13 3.27
N SER A 45 19.23 11.67 2.91
CA SER A 45 18.01 11.86 3.70
C SER A 45 17.84 10.74 4.74
N LYS A 46 16.79 10.88 5.57
CA LYS A 46 16.33 9.82 6.49
C LYS A 46 15.58 8.69 5.74
N LEU A 47 15.55 8.73 4.42
CA LEU A 47 14.93 7.74 3.56
C LEU A 47 15.86 6.55 3.37
N HIS A 48 15.39 5.38 3.78
CA HIS A 48 15.97 4.11 3.38
C HIS A 48 15.13 3.52 2.25
N ILE A 49 15.77 3.19 1.13
CA ILE A 49 15.10 2.63 -0.04
C ILE A 49 15.43 1.13 -0.10
N ASP A 50 14.40 0.31 0.06
CA ASP A 50 14.45 -1.14 -0.12
C ASP A 50 13.90 -1.47 -1.51
N ASN A 51 14.69 -2.16 -2.32
CA ASN A 51 14.29 -2.52 -3.69
C ASN A 51 13.53 -3.85 -3.77
N ARG A 52 13.17 -4.46 -2.65
CA ARG A 52 12.29 -5.62 -2.57
C ARG A 52 10.83 -5.18 -2.60
N ALA A 53 9.97 -6.03 -3.15
CA ALA A 53 8.52 -5.82 -3.06
C ALA A 53 7.98 -6.44 -1.77
N ILE A 54 7.00 -5.78 -1.14
CA ILE A 54 6.20 -6.42 -0.08
C ILE A 54 5.17 -7.34 -0.74
N SER A 55 5.07 -8.57 -0.23
CA SER A 55 4.27 -9.64 -0.82
C SER A 55 3.67 -10.55 0.26
N HIS A 56 2.84 -11.50 -0.17
CA HIS A 56 2.29 -12.55 0.70
C HIS A 56 3.35 -13.59 1.16
N ALA A 57 4.48 -13.66 0.46
CA ALA A 57 5.54 -14.61 0.78
C ALA A 57 6.93 -14.05 0.45
N ARG A 58 7.93 -14.51 1.20
CA ARG A 58 9.35 -14.27 0.87
C ARG A 58 9.76 -15.11 -0.33
N GLY A 59 10.56 -14.53 -1.22
CA GLY A 59 11.08 -15.22 -2.40
C GLY A 59 11.40 -14.31 -3.55
N THR A 60 11.01 -14.72 -4.74
CA THR A 60 11.17 -13.96 -5.98
C THR A 60 9.87 -14.07 -6.78
N GLN A 61 9.36 -12.94 -7.27
CA GLN A 61 8.12 -12.90 -8.05
C GLN A 61 8.30 -12.04 -9.31
N GLU A 62 7.46 -12.30 -10.30
CA GLU A 62 7.38 -11.50 -11.51
C GLU A 62 6.66 -10.19 -11.22
N PHE A 63 7.36 -9.06 -11.41
CA PHE A 63 6.81 -7.72 -11.30
C PHE A 63 6.54 -7.17 -12.71
N LYS A 64 5.30 -6.85 -13.00
CA LYS A 64 4.82 -6.40 -14.29
C LYS A 64 5.02 -4.90 -14.43
N LEU A 65 5.83 -4.51 -15.38
CA LEU A 65 6.15 -3.11 -15.68
C LEU A 65 5.15 -2.56 -16.68
N ALA A 66 4.39 -1.56 -16.27
CA ALA A 66 3.49 -0.86 -17.18
C ALA A 66 4.25 0.19 -18.01
N ASN A 67 3.64 0.57 -19.13
CA ASN A 67 4.15 1.69 -19.96
C ASN A 67 4.03 3.06 -19.26
N VAL A 68 3.34 3.14 -18.13
CA VAL A 68 3.40 4.22 -17.13
C VAL A 68 3.79 3.63 -15.79
N ASP A 69 4.74 4.21 -15.09
CA ASP A 69 5.35 3.63 -13.90
C ASP A 69 4.42 3.58 -12.67
N THR A 70 3.36 4.38 -12.66
CA THR A 70 2.41 4.48 -11.54
C THR A 70 1.55 3.24 -11.34
N ILE A 71 1.39 2.38 -12.34
CA ILE A 71 0.49 1.22 -12.31
C ILE A 71 1.22 -0.12 -12.48
N SER A 72 2.54 -0.15 -12.26
CA SER A 72 3.32 -1.41 -12.27
C SER A 72 3.00 -2.23 -11.02
N THR A 73 2.89 -3.57 -11.15
CA THR A 73 2.30 -4.40 -10.11
C THR A 73 2.81 -5.84 -10.07
N LEU A 74 2.64 -6.53 -8.93
CA LEU A 74 2.72 -7.98 -8.81
C LEU A 74 1.38 -8.68 -9.19
N SER A 75 0.28 -7.95 -9.29
CA SER A 75 -1.07 -8.50 -9.48
C SER A 75 -1.35 -8.79 -10.95
N THR A 76 -1.56 -10.06 -11.28
CA THR A 76 -2.08 -10.45 -12.62
C THR A 76 -3.52 -9.98 -12.80
N ASP A 77 -4.34 -10.06 -11.75
CA ASP A 77 -5.71 -9.60 -11.75
C ASP A 77 -5.83 -8.09 -12.06
N TRP A 78 -4.90 -7.27 -11.54
CA TRP A 78 -4.84 -5.84 -11.84
C TRP A 78 -4.59 -5.57 -13.33
N VAL A 79 -3.66 -6.30 -13.93
CA VAL A 79 -3.35 -6.21 -15.36
C VAL A 79 -4.56 -6.57 -16.22
N GLU A 80 -5.31 -7.61 -15.83
CA GLU A 80 -6.41 -8.17 -16.62
C GLU A 80 -7.75 -7.45 -16.41
N ASN A 81 -7.99 -6.92 -15.19
CA ASN A 81 -9.34 -6.52 -14.77
C ASN A 81 -9.46 -5.10 -14.22
N SER A 82 -8.36 -4.33 -14.07
CA SER A 82 -8.40 -2.97 -13.54
C SER A 82 -9.07 -1.99 -14.50
N ARG A 83 -9.30 -0.76 -14.01
CA ARG A 83 -9.74 0.39 -14.82
C ARG A 83 -8.77 0.75 -15.93
N PHE A 84 -7.52 0.34 -15.83
CA PHE A 84 -6.44 0.64 -16.77
C PHE A 84 -6.31 -0.38 -17.89
N THR A 85 -6.99 -1.53 -17.79
CA THR A 85 -6.94 -2.60 -18.79
C THR A 85 -7.49 -2.12 -20.13
N GLY A 86 -6.68 -2.29 -21.19
CA GLY A 86 -7.01 -1.83 -22.54
C GLY A 86 -6.65 -0.39 -22.87
N GLU A 87 -6.30 0.44 -21.87
CA GLU A 87 -5.76 1.78 -22.06
C GLU A 87 -4.22 1.79 -21.91
N TYR A 88 -3.71 1.01 -20.96
CA TYR A 88 -2.28 0.86 -20.69
C TYR A 88 -1.83 -0.58 -20.94
N THR A 89 -0.50 -0.76 -21.12
CA THR A 89 0.09 -2.08 -21.37
C THR A 89 1.16 -2.44 -20.35
N TRP A 90 1.32 -3.74 -20.10
CA TRP A 90 2.35 -4.33 -19.25
C TRP A 90 3.21 -5.30 -20.08
N ASP A 91 3.85 -4.76 -21.14
CA ASP A 91 4.59 -5.56 -22.13
C ASP A 91 5.91 -6.11 -21.60
N ASN A 92 6.37 -5.60 -20.45
CA ASN A 92 7.62 -5.99 -19.83
C ASN A 92 7.41 -6.47 -18.39
N SER A 93 8.27 -7.36 -17.95
CA SER A 93 8.33 -7.81 -16.55
C SER A 93 9.78 -8.01 -16.10
N ILE A 94 10.00 -7.98 -14.81
CA ILE A 94 11.27 -8.28 -14.17
C ILE A 94 11.03 -9.22 -12.97
N MET A 95 12.02 -10.03 -12.64
CA MET A 95 12.01 -10.78 -11.40
C MET A 95 12.52 -9.90 -10.26
N VAL A 96 11.74 -9.77 -9.20
CA VAL A 96 12.08 -8.98 -8.01
C VAL A 96 12.10 -9.84 -6.77
N GLU A 97 13.00 -9.54 -5.84
CA GLU A 97 12.96 -10.15 -4.51
C GLU A 97 11.75 -9.67 -3.74
N THR A 98 11.15 -10.56 -2.94
CA THR A 98 9.99 -10.26 -2.11
C THR A 98 10.23 -10.61 -0.65
N LEU A 99 9.58 -9.86 0.23
CA LEU A 99 9.48 -10.16 1.66
C LEU A 99 8.03 -9.91 2.12
N THR A 100 7.66 -10.54 3.23
CA THR A 100 6.36 -10.28 3.84
C THR A 100 6.39 -8.98 4.65
N LEU A 101 5.22 -8.44 4.98
CA LEU A 101 5.13 -7.29 5.88
C LEU A 101 5.73 -7.62 7.26
N SER A 102 5.52 -8.84 7.77
CA SER A 102 6.13 -9.33 9.01
C SER A 102 7.67 -9.39 8.94
N ASP A 103 8.23 -9.81 7.80
CA ASP A 103 9.68 -9.79 7.58
C ASP A 103 10.23 -8.36 7.63
N ALA A 104 9.53 -7.41 7.00
CA ALA A 104 9.93 -6.00 6.99
C ALA A 104 9.90 -5.41 8.42
N ILE A 105 8.86 -5.72 9.20
CA ILE A 105 8.76 -5.30 10.61
C ILE A 105 9.90 -5.92 11.45
N ALA A 106 10.20 -7.18 11.24
CA ALA A 106 11.30 -7.85 11.95
C ALA A 106 12.68 -7.25 11.61
N GLU A 107 12.87 -6.80 10.37
CA GLU A 107 14.13 -6.22 9.89
C GLU A 107 14.32 -4.76 10.30
N TYR A 108 13.26 -3.94 10.18
CA TYR A 108 13.35 -2.47 10.34
C TYR A 108 12.77 -1.95 11.65
N GLY A 109 12.04 -2.76 12.40
CA GLY A 109 11.31 -2.37 13.60
C GLY A 109 9.83 -2.08 13.34
N ILE A 110 9.04 -1.98 14.42
CA ILE A 110 7.61 -1.71 14.37
C ILE A 110 7.39 -0.25 13.93
N PRO A 111 6.70 0.00 12.79
CA PRO A 111 6.42 1.35 12.33
C PRO A 111 5.25 1.99 13.08
N ASP A 112 5.28 3.32 13.18
CA ASP A 112 4.14 4.12 13.67
C ASP A 112 3.06 4.30 12.59
N TYR A 113 3.47 4.22 11.31
CA TYR A 113 2.58 4.35 10.14
C TYR A 113 3.02 3.39 9.03
N ILE A 114 2.06 2.73 8.40
CA ILE A 114 2.26 1.89 7.20
C ILE A 114 1.31 2.37 6.11
N LYS A 115 1.84 2.82 4.96
CA LYS A 115 1.07 3.03 3.73
C LYS A 115 1.33 1.85 2.81
N ILE A 116 0.25 1.31 2.21
CA ILE A 116 0.31 0.23 1.22
C ILE A 116 -0.47 0.69 -0.01
N ASP A 117 0.23 0.80 -1.13
CA ASP A 117 -0.32 1.22 -2.40
C ASP A 117 0.53 0.53 -3.49
N THR A 118 0.07 -0.64 -3.87
CA THR A 118 0.82 -1.63 -4.66
C THR A 118 0.10 -2.02 -5.94
N GLU A 119 -0.86 -1.16 -6.32
CA GLU A 119 -1.60 -1.29 -7.58
C GLU A 119 -2.27 -2.67 -7.70
N GLY A 120 -3.20 -2.91 -6.75
CA GLY A 120 -4.06 -4.08 -6.73
C GLY A 120 -3.46 -5.32 -6.06
N TYR A 121 -2.38 -5.20 -5.29
CA TYR A 121 -1.78 -6.31 -4.53
C TYR A 121 -1.99 -6.19 -3.00
N GLU A 122 -2.76 -5.21 -2.55
CA GLU A 122 -3.07 -4.93 -1.13
C GLU A 122 -3.73 -6.13 -0.45
N TYR A 123 -4.62 -6.84 -1.19
CA TYR A 123 -5.32 -8.00 -0.68
C TYR A 123 -4.36 -9.12 -0.28
N GLU A 124 -3.41 -9.44 -1.14
CA GLU A 124 -2.42 -10.49 -0.92
C GLU A 124 -1.49 -10.14 0.26
N ILE A 125 -1.14 -8.87 0.43
CA ILE A 125 -0.31 -8.39 1.55
C ILE A 125 -1.09 -8.48 2.86
N LEU A 126 -2.27 -7.83 2.92
CA LEU A 126 -2.99 -7.63 4.17
C LEU A 126 -3.67 -8.89 4.70
N THR A 127 -4.16 -9.79 3.83
CA THR A 127 -4.77 -11.06 4.29
C THR A 127 -3.75 -12.09 4.74
N ASN A 128 -2.47 -11.91 4.38
CA ASN A 128 -1.36 -12.74 4.87
C ASN A 128 -0.60 -12.11 6.04
N PHE A 129 -1.00 -10.91 6.47
CA PHE A 129 -0.48 -10.27 7.68
C PHE A 129 -1.38 -10.63 8.86
N HIS A 130 -0.82 -11.28 9.90
CA HIS A 130 -1.57 -11.83 11.03
C HIS A 130 -1.19 -11.20 12.37
N GLU A 131 -0.43 -10.12 12.36
CA GLU A 131 0.01 -9.44 13.58
C GLU A 131 -0.94 -8.29 13.95
N PHE A 132 -1.10 -8.07 15.26
CA PHE A 132 -1.81 -6.93 15.79
C PHE A 132 -0.83 -5.88 16.32
N LEU A 133 -0.78 -4.73 15.69
CA LEU A 133 0.11 -3.62 16.03
C LEU A 133 -0.73 -2.46 16.61
N PRO A 134 -0.94 -2.41 17.93
CA PRO A 134 -1.93 -1.51 18.55
C PRO A 134 -1.60 -0.01 18.44
N ASN A 135 -0.34 0.33 18.12
CA ASN A 135 0.14 1.71 18.03
C ASN A 135 0.48 2.12 16.60
N THR A 136 0.16 1.31 15.60
CA THR A 136 0.42 1.57 14.19
C THR A 136 -0.84 2.04 13.49
N LEU A 137 -0.75 3.14 12.78
CA LEU A 137 -1.73 3.59 11.81
C LEU A 137 -1.44 2.93 10.47
N PHE A 138 -2.44 2.29 9.88
CA PHE A 138 -2.37 1.73 8.54
C PHE A 138 -3.17 2.57 7.56
N ALA A 139 -2.67 2.68 6.34
CA ALA A 139 -3.38 3.19 5.19
C ALA A 139 -3.15 2.26 4.00
N PHE A 140 -4.19 1.89 3.27
CA PHE A 140 -4.04 1.12 2.02
C PHE A 140 -4.96 1.64 0.93
N GLU A 141 -4.51 1.52 -0.33
CA GLU A 141 -5.31 1.91 -1.47
C GLU A 141 -6.51 0.96 -1.64
N TRP A 142 -7.66 1.54 -1.97
CA TRP A 142 -8.85 0.83 -2.40
C TRP A 142 -9.33 1.31 -3.75
N THR A 143 -9.88 0.40 -4.55
CA THR A 143 -10.46 0.71 -5.85
C THR A 143 -11.82 0.03 -5.98
N GLU A 144 -12.76 0.68 -6.66
CA GLU A 144 -14.15 0.24 -6.73
C GLU A 144 -14.28 -1.15 -7.38
N GLU A 145 -13.46 -1.44 -8.37
CA GLU A 145 -13.42 -2.74 -9.07
C GLU A 145 -12.96 -3.91 -8.17
N GLN A 146 -12.25 -3.61 -7.08
CA GLN A 146 -11.77 -4.63 -6.13
C GLN A 146 -12.66 -4.80 -4.89
N LYS A 147 -13.91 -4.35 -4.94
CA LYS A 147 -14.86 -4.40 -3.81
C LYS A 147 -14.84 -5.70 -3.02
N GLU A 148 -14.84 -6.85 -3.69
CA GLU A 148 -14.84 -8.16 -3.00
C GLU A 148 -13.55 -8.41 -2.21
N LYS A 149 -12.41 -7.99 -2.74
CA LYS A 149 -11.12 -8.06 -2.04
C LYS A 149 -11.11 -7.13 -0.82
N ILE A 150 -11.61 -5.91 -0.97
CA ILE A 150 -11.72 -4.92 0.12
C ILE A 150 -12.56 -5.49 1.27
N VAL A 151 -13.71 -6.09 0.99
CA VAL A 151 -14.54 -6.74 2.01
C VAL A 151 -13.77 -7.81 2.79
N LYS A 152 -13.00 -8.65 2.09
CA LYS A 152 -12.18 -9.69 2.71
C LYS A 152 -11.06 -9.10 3.57
N ILE A 153 -10.38 -8.05 3.10
CA ILE A 153 -9.36 -7.31 3.86
C ILE A 153 -10.00 -6.78 5.16
N LEU A 154 -11.09 -6.04 5.06
CA LEU A 154 -11.73 -5.40 6.20
C LEU A 154 -12.20 -6.41 7.25
N ASN A 155 -12.80 -7.53 6.83
CA ASN A 155 -13.18 -8.62 7.74
C ASN A 155 -11.96 -9.22 8.45
N HIS A 156 -10.86 -9.44 7.72
CA HIS A 156 -9.62 -9.97 8.28
C HIS A 156 -9.03 -9.02 9.33
N ILE A 157 -8.88 -7.72 9.00
CA ILE A 157 -8.31 -6.72 9.92
C ILE A 157 -9.20 -6.53 11.16
N ASN A 158 -10.53 -6.52 11.00
CA ASN A 158 -11.45 -6.45 12.14
C ASN A 158 -11.33 -7.69 13.05
N ALA A 159 -11.17 -8.90 12.46
CA ALA A 159 -10.94 -10.13 13.23
C ALA A 159 -9.60 -10.13 13.97
N LEU A 160 -8.56 -9.45 13.45
CA LEU A 160 -7.27 -9.25 14.14
C LEU A 160 -7.38 -8.29 15.34
N GLY A 161 -8.45 -7.51 15.45
CA GLY A 161 -8.67 -6.61 16.61
C GLY A 161 -8.59 -5.12 16.31
N TYR A 162 -8.39 -4.73 15.05
CA TYR A 162 -8.49 -3.32 14.65
C TYR A 162 -9.95 -2.89 14.64
N LYS A 163 -10.26 -1.71 15.19
CA LYS A 163 -11.64 -1.30 15.46
C LYS A 163 -12.02 0.04 14.86
N ASN A 164 -11.04 0.89 14.58
CA ASN A 164 -11.27 2.23 14.04
C ASN A 164 -10.94 2.23 12.55
N PHE A 165 -11.89 2.67 11.74
CA PHE A 165 -11.81 2.70 10.27
C PHE A 165 -12.20 4.06 9.73
N ALA A 166 -11.56 4.47 8.66
CA ALA A 166 -11.93 5.65 7.88
C ALA A 166 -11.55 5.45 6.41
N TYR A 167 -12.10 6.27 5.53
CA TYR A 167 -11.70 6.27 4.13
C TYR A 167 -11.71 7.68 3.54
N THR A 168 -11.00 7.83 2.44
CA THR A 168 -11.01 9.03 1.60
C THR A 168 -11.19 8.62 0.15
N GLU A 169 -11.66 9.54 -0.68
CA GLU A 169 -11.49 9.49 -2.13
C GLU A 169 -10.14 10.12 -2.49
N GLY A 170 -9.45 9.56 -3.50
CA GLY A 170 -8.08 9.95 -3.85
C GLY A 170 -7.06 9.47 -2.81
N ASP A 171 -5.83 9.96 -2.93
CA ASP A 171 -4.65 9.53 -2.17
C ASP A 171 -4.08 10.60 -1.21
N PRO A 172 -4.87 11.29 -0.38
CA PRO A 172 -4.31 12.18 0.60
C PRO A 172 -3.52 11.37 1.64
N VAL A 173 -2.39 11.90 2.07
CA VAL A 173 -1.68 11.38 3.23
C VAL A 173 -2.25 12.05 4.47
N LEU A 174 -3.02 11.31 5.25
CA LEU A 174 -3.61 11.80 6.50
C LEU A 174 -2.95 11.16 7.70
N PHE A 175 -2.73 11.95 8.73
CA PHE A 175 -2.27 11.49 10.04
C PHE A 175 -3.45 11.42 11.02
N ASP A 176 -3.29 10.71 12.11
CA ASP A 176 -4.35 10.32 13.04
C ASP A 176 -5.28 11.48 13.46
N GLU A 177 -4.71 12.65 13.72
CA GLU A 177 -5.46 13.84 14.13
C GLU A 177 -6.32 14.47 13.02
N GLN A 178 -6.08 14.09 11.77
CA GLN A 178 -6.81 14.58 10.58
C GLN A 178 -7.94 13.63 10.17
N ILE A 179 -8.04 12.45 10.81
CA ILE A 179 -8.93 11.38 10.39
C ILE A 179 -10.18 11.36 11.26
N SER A 180 -11.35 11.33 10.61
CA SER A 180 -12.64 11.08 11.28
C SER A 180 -12.91 9.58 11.34
N TRP A 181 -12.75 9.02 12.52
CA TRP A 181 -12.86 7.58 12.76
C TRP A 181 -14.30 7.11 12.92
N SER A 182 -14.60 5.92 12.42
CA SER A 182 -15.81 5.14 12.70
C SER A 182 -15.43 3.74 13.15
N ASP A 183 -16.30 3.08 13.92
CA ASP A 183 -16.17 1.64 14.18
C ASP A 183 -16.54 0.83 12.91
N PHE A 184 -16.24 -0.47 12.95
CA PHE A 184 -16.45 -1.36 11.80
C PHE A 184 -17.92 -1.41 11.35
N ASP A 185 -18.89 -1.43 12.28
CA ASP A 185 -20.31 -1.54 11.96
C ASP A 185 -20.87 -0.25 11.29
N ASN A 186 -20.25 0.88 11.58
CA ASN A 186 -20.59 2.19 11.03
C ASN A 186 -19.72 2.59 9.81
N PHE A 187 -18.76 1.76 9.41
CA PHE A 187 -17.92 2.01 8.23
C PHE A 187 -18.71 1.73 6.95
N LYS A 188 -19.06 2.79 6.20
CA LYS A 188 -20.05 2.74 5.11
C LYS A 188 -19.46 2.67 3.69
N LEU A 189 -18.14 2.67 3.52
CA LEU A 189 -17.54 2.64 2.18
C LEU A 189 -18.12 1.52 1.31
N ILE A 190 -18.20 0.29 1.84
CA ILE A 190 -18.63 -0.89 1.09
C ILE A 190 -20.06 -0.77 0.56
N ASP A 191 -20.95 -0.06 1.27
CA ASP A 191 -22.33 0.16 0.86
C ASP A 191 -22.42 1.09 -0.38
N THR A 192 -21.39 1.89 -0.62
CA THR A 192 -21.34 2.88 -1.71
C THR A 192 -20.67 2.36 -2.97
N LEU A 193 -19.89 1.27 -2.88
CA LEU A 193 -19.12 0.75 -4.00
C LEU A 193 -19.98 -0.05 -4.98
N ASP A 194 -19.74 0.18 -6.25
CA ASP A 194 -20.30 -0.56 -7.38
C ASP A 194 -19.16 -1.01 -8.31
N SER A 195 -18.77 -2.27 -8.19
CA SER A 195 -17.64 -2.85 -8.95
C SER A 195 -17.78 -2.76 -10.47
N SER A 196 -18.99 -2.50 -10.97
CA SER A 196 -19.22 -2.33 -12.42
C SER A 196 -18.76 -0.97 -12.95
N ARG A 197 -18.63 0.05 -12.10
CA ARG A 197 -18.32 1.42 -12.51
C ARG A 197 -16.82 1.70 -12.68
N LYS A 198 -15.97 1.07 -11.86
CA LYS A 198 -14.49 1.24 -11.88
C LYS A 198 -14.05 2.72 -11.82
N ALA A 199 -14.81 3.59 -11.15
CA ALA A 199 -14.60 5.04 -11.18
C ALA A 199 -13.97 5.60 -9.91
N LEU A 200 -14.29 5.00 -8.76
CA LEU A 200 -13.87 5.49 -7.45
C LEU A 200 -12.64 4.73 -6.95
N TRP A 201 -11.79 5.45 -6.27
CA TRP A 201 -10.60 4.96 -5.62
C TRP A 201 -10.20 5.89 -4.48
N GLY A 202 -9.35 5.41 -3.59
CA GLY A 202 -8.85 6.22 -2.49
C GLY A 202 -8.08 5.42 -1.46
N MET A 203 -8.01 5.93 -0.24
CA MET A 203 -7.31 5.29 0.86
C MET A 203 -8.29 4.84 1.95
N ILE A 204 -8.09 3.63 2.46
CA ILE A 204 -8.70 3.16 3.72
C ILE A 204 -7.65 3.25 4.81
N TYR A 205 -8.05 3.84 5.94
CA TYR A 205 -7.24 3.94 7.15
C TYR A 205 -7.80 3.03 8.23
N PHE A 206 -6.92 2.39 9.00
CA PHE A 206 -7.35 1.62 10.16
C PHE A 206 -6.32 1.64 11.29
N LYS A 207 -6.80 1.50 12.51
CA LYS A 207 -6.01 1.35 13.73
C LYS A 207 -6.78 0.61 14.81
N LYS A 208 -6.12 0.36 15.96
CA LYS A 208 -6.76 -0.19 17.15
C LYS A 208 -7.98 0.62 17.57
#